data_8532da83111ef2e33b253814986009e3
#
_entry.id   8532da83111ef2e33b253814986009e3
#
_cell.length_a   1.000
_cell.length_b   1.000
_cell.length_c   1.000
_cell.angle_alpha   90.00
_cell.angle_beta   90.00
_cell.angle_gamma   90.00
#
_symmetry.space_group_name_H-M   'P 1'
#
loop_
_entity.id
_entity.type
_entity.pdbx_description
1 polymer ?
#
loop_
_entity_poly.entity_id
_entity_poly.type
_entity_poly.pdbx_seq_one_letter_code
_entity_poly.pdbx_strand_id
1 'polypeptide(L)'
;LKYTQNFQSIKNNTEKPSAQEPFWNNLFLPGLDMVMLYTAIAELKPKRYVEIGSGNSTKVAHKAITEQGLKTEIISIDPMPRAEIDALANTIIRSPFEDSNFDFLEDLEENDILFVDNSHRVFPNSDATVFFLEVLPRLKKGVVVQIHDVYLPFDYPQFMCDRFYSEQYMLAAFLLANSEKYAPMIPNYYLSENKELSQIIEPIWNAIPHAVEKHGGSFWLKIEK
;
A
#
# COMPACT_ATOMS: atom_id res chain seq x y z
N LEU A 1 7.31 1.62 18.13
CA LEU A 1 8.60 2.35 18.13
C LEU A 1 9.80 1.52 17.70
N LYS A 2 9.58 0.25 17.32
CA LYS A 2 10.66 -0.69 16.97
C LYS A 2 11.53 -0.19 15.81
N TYR A 3 10.94 0.48 14.81
CA TYR A 3 11.60 0.93 13.58
C TYR A 3 11.84 2.44 13.54
N THR A 4 11.80 3.13 14.66
CA THR A 4 11.94 4.60 14.73
C THR A 4 13.23 5.10 14.07
N GLN A 5 14.37 4.42 14.28
CA GLN A 5 15.64 4.79 13.67
C GLN A 5 15.61 4.69 12.14
N ASN A 6 14.90 3.69 11.60
CA ASN A 6 14.72 3.50 10.16
C ASN A 6 13.90 4.66 9.56
N PHE A 7 12.87 5.13 10.28
CA PHE A 7 12.06 6.27 9.86
C PHE A 7 12.83 7.60 9.95
N GLN A 8 13.68 7.77 10.95
CA GLN A 8 14.55 8.96 11.09
C GLN A 8 15.55 9.10 9.94
N SER A 9 15.95 7.99 9.32
CA SER A 9 16.87 8.00 8.19
C SER A 9 16.23 8.40 6.86
N ILE A 10 14.89 8.47 6.78
CA ILE A 10 14.17 8.90 5.58
C ILE A 10 14.29 10.43 5.47
N LYS A 11 14.83 10.89 4.36
CA LYS A 11 15.01 12.32 4.07
C LYS A 11 13.69 13.02 3.74
N ASN A 12 13.68 14.33 3.84
CA ASN A 12 12.63 15.14 3.24
C ASN A 12 12.94 15.42 1.75
N ASN A 13 11.93 15.77 0.98
CA ASN A 13 12.07 16.14 -0.44
C ASN A 13 13.07 17.28 -0.67
N THR A 14 13.22 18.21 0.28
CA THR A 14 14.17 19.32 0.21
C THR A 14 15.64 18.91 0.34
N GLU A 15 15.92 17.72 0.87
CA GLU A 15 17.28 17.21 1.09
C GLU A 15 17.83 16.45 -0.14
N LYS A 16 17.09 16.47 -1.26
CA LYS A 16 17.48 15.84 -2.53
C LYS A 16 17.86 14.36 -2.36
N PRO A 17 16.93 13.52 -1.92
CA PRO A 17 17.16 12.07 -1.88
C PRO A 17 17.54 11.54 -3.26
N SER A 18 18.24 10.42 -3.32
CA SER A 18 18.50 9.77 -4.61
C SER A 18 17.17 9.29 -5.25
N ALA A 19 17.21 9.04 -6.56
CA ALA A 19 16.02 8.59 -7.28
C ALA A 19 15.41 7.30 -6.69
N GLN A 20 16.22 6.48 -6.03
CA GLN A 20 15.82 5.19 -5.45
C GLN A 20 15.46 5.25 -3.97
N GLU A 21 15.74 6.35 -3.27
CA GLU A 21 15.40 6.52 -1.86
C GLU A 21 13.95 7.00 -1.68
N PRO A 22 13.20 6.44 -0.71
CA PRO A 22 11.94 7.06 -0.29
C PRO A 22 12.21 8.40 0.40
N PHE A 23 11.24 9.30 0.36
CA PHE A 23 11.34 10.58 1.06
C PHE A 23 9.98 11.04 1.59
N TRP A 24 10.00 11.76 2.71
CA TRP A 24 8.78 12.34 3.29
C TRP A 24 8.19 13.43 2.39
N ASN A 25 6.88 13.61 2.49
CA ASN A 25 6.13 14.62 1.74
C ASN A 25 6.29 14.48 0.22
N ASN A 26 6.18 13.27 -0.26
CA ASN A 26 6.33 12.88 -1.67
C ASN A 26 5.06 13.12 -2.52
N LEU A 27 3.98 13.65 -1.95
CA LEU A 27 2.69 14.01 -2.58
C LEU A 27 1.81 12.82 -3.00
N PHE A 28 2.27 11.58 -2.88
CA PHE A 28 1.55 10.41 -3.36
C PHE A 28 1.31 9.36 -2.27
N LEU A 29 2.27 9.18 -1.37
CA LEU A 29 2.18 8.21 -0.29
C LEU A 29 2.35 8.94 1.04
N PRO A 30 1.27 9.17 1.81
CA PRO A 30 1.31 9.88 3.09
C PRO A 30 2.20 9.21 4.12
N GLY A 31 2.63 9.96 5.14
CA GLY A 31 3.58 9.48 6.12
C GLY A 31 3.14 8.23 6.87
N LEU A 32 1.87 8.13 7.26
CA LEU A 32 1.39 6.93 7.95
C LEU A 32 1.39 5.71 7.02
N ASP A 33 1.10 5.89 5.73
CA ASP A 33 1.15 4.79 4.76
C ASP A 33 2.58 4.30 4.55
N MET A 34 3.56 5.21 4.52
CA MET A 34 4.98 4.84 4.48
C MET A 34 5.40 4.04 5.73
N VAL A 35 5.02 4.51 6.92
CA VAL A 35 5.32 3.84 8.19
C VAL A 35 4.68 2.45 8.24
N MET A 36 3.42 2.34 7.84
CA MET A 36 2.68 1.07 7.88
C MET A 36 3.20 0.08 6.85
N LEU A 37 3.51 0.52 5.62
CA LEU A 37 4.09 -0.34 4.59
C LEU A 37 5.46 -0.89 5.02
N TYR A 38 6.35 -0.03 5.51
CA TYR A 38 7.63 -0.46 6.05
C TYR A 38 7.46 -1.49 7.17
N THR A 39 6.58 -1.17 8.13
CA THR A 39 6.33 -2.02 9.31
C THR A 39 5.72 -3.37 8.91
N ALA A 40 4.74 -3.38 7.99
CA ALA A 40 4.13 -4.60 7.50
C ALA A 40 5.15 -5.55 6.85
N ILE A 41 6.01 -5.03 5.98
CA ILE A 41 7.09 -5.82 5.36
C ILE A 41 8.07 -6.36 6.42
N ALA A 42 8.48 -5.52 7.36
CA ALA A 42 9.43 -5.90 8.41
C ALA A 42 8.89 -6.94 9.39
N GLU A 43 7.59 -6.90 9.72
CA GLU A 43 6.96 -7.84 10.66
C GLU A 43 6.45 -9.11 9.99
N LEU A 44 5.81 -8.99 8.81
CA LEU A 44 5.25 -10.14 8.09
C LEU A 44 6.33 -10.95 7.36
N LYS A 45 7.43 -10.30 6.98
CA LYS A 45 8.55 -10.89 6.24
C LYS A 45 8.07 -11.67 5.01
N PRO A 46 7.30 -11.03 4.12
CA PRO A 46 6.72 -11.68 2.98
C PRO A 46 7.80 -12.33 2.10
N LYS A 47 7.46 -13.42 1.45
CA LYS A 47 8.30 -13.97 0.37
C LYS A 47 8.16 -13.13 -0.88
N ARG A 48 6.95 -12.60 -1.13
CA ARG A 48 6.62 -11.75 -2.28
C ARG A 48 5.88 -10.49 -1.84
N TYR A 49 6.28 -9.39 -2.40
CA TYR A 49 5.56 -8.12 -2.40
C TYR A 49 5.18 -7.81 -3.83
N VAL A 50 3.91 -7.97 -4.15
CA VAL A 50 3.35 -7.66 -5.47
C VAL A 50 2.69 -6.30 -5.41
N GLU A 51 2.99 -5.45 -6.38
CA GLU A 51 2.53 -4.07 -6.42
C GLU A 51 1.83 -3.77 -7.74
N ILE A 52 0.59 -3.31 -7.65
CA ILE A 52 -0.21 -2.79 -8.76
C ILE A 52 -0.17 -1.28 -8.67
N GLY A 53 0.48 -0.62 -9.65
CA GLY A 53 0.84 0.78 -9.54
C GLY A 53 2.11 0.97 -8.71
N SER A 54 3.18 1.50 -9.30
CA SER A 54 4.51 1.50 -8.71
C SER A 54 5.08 2.91 -8.58
N GLY A 55 5.86 3.13 -7.52
CA GLY A 55 6.43 4.45 -7.31
C GLY A 55 7.14 4.62 -5.96
N ASN A 56 6.65 5.53 -5.12
CA ASN A 56 7.23 5.75 -3.79
C ASN A 56 7.01 4.56 -2.85
N SER A 57 5.94 3.81 -3.02
CA SER A 57 5.67 2.55 -2.33
C SER A 57 6.76 1.51 -2.58
N THR A 58 7.18 1.33 -3.84
CA THR A 58 8.31 0.44 -4.21
C THR A 58 9.60 0.81 -3.47
N LYS A 59 9.87 2.11 -3.34
CA LYS A 59 11.07 2.59 -2.62
C LYS A 59 11.01 2.29 -1.13
N VAL A 60 9.83 2.47 -0.51
CA VAL A 60 9.61 2.12 0.90
C VAL A 60 9.74 0.62 1.11
N ALA A 61 9.15 -0.19 0.23
CA ALA A 61 9.25 -1.64 0.28
C ALA A 61 10.70 -2.11 0.16
N HIS A 62 11.44 -1.61 -0.84
CA HIS A 62 12.85 -1.93 -1.03
C HIS A 62 13.71 -1.53 0.17
N LYS A 63 13.47 -0.35 0.76
CA LYS A 63 14.15 0.09 1.98
C LYS A 63 13.90 -0.89 3.13
N ALA A 64 12.64 -1.28 3.38
CA ALA A 64 12.30 -2.21 4.44
C ALA A 64 12.99 -3.57 4.24
N ILE A 65 12.92 -4.13 3.03
CA ILE A 65 13.54 -5.41 2.66
C ILE A 65 15.04 -5.37 2.90
N THR A 66 15.71 -4.32 2.42
CA THR A 66 17.18 -4.17 2.52
C THR A 66 17.61 -4.02 3.98
N GLU A 67 16.99 -3.11 4.72
CA GLU A 67 17.36 -2.83 6.12
C GLU A 67 17.07 -3.98 7.08
N GLN A 68 16.05 -4.79 6.78
CA GLN A 68 15.70 -5.97 7.57
C GLN A 68 16.40 -7.25 7.07
N GLY A 69 17.22 -7.17 6.02
CA GLY A 69 17.96 -8.31 5.46
C GLY A 69 17.05 -9.42 4.93
N LEU A 70 15.86 -9.05 4.40
CA LEU A 70 14.87 -9.98 3.88
C LEU A 70 15.23 -10.44 2.45
N LYS A 71 14.67 -11.59 2.06
CA LYS A 71 14.79 -12.15 0.70
C LYS A 71 13.47 -12.01 -0.07
N THR A 72 12.70 -10.99 0.24
CA THR A 72 11.41 -10.70 -0.39
C THR A 72 11.60 -10.33 -1.85
N GLU A 73 10.88 -10.99 -2.74
CA GLU A 73 10.82 -10.64 -4.16
C GLU A 73 9.82 -9.49 -4.36
N ILE A 74 10.25 -8.43 -5.05
CA ILE A 74 9.38 -7.32 -5.46
C ILE A 74 8.94 -7.56 -6.90
N ILE A 75 7.62 -7.64 -7.12
CA ILE A 75 6.98 -7.78 -8.44
C ILE A 75 6.18 -6.49 -8.70
N SER A 76 6.60 -5.73 -9.71
CA SER A 76 5.98 -4.44 -10.09
C SER A 76 5.12 -4.61 -11.34
N ILE A 77 3.83 -4.32 -11.23
CA ILE A 77 2.87 -4.32 -12.33
C ILE A 77 2.40 -2.88 -12.53
N ASP A 78 2.95 -2.20 -13.51
CA ASP A 78 2.62 -0.81 -13.84
C ASP A 78 3.06 -0.49 -15.27
N PRO A 79 2.15 -0.05 -16.15
CA PRO A 79 2.52 0.29 -17.53
C PRO A 79 3.45 1.50 -17.63
N MET A 80 3.35 2.43 -16.66
CA MET A 80 4.08 3.70 -16.70
C MET A 80 4.34 4.25 -15.30
N PRO A 81 5.29 3.69 -14.54
CA PRO A 81 5.57 4.13 -13.17
C PRO A 81 6.00 5.60 -13.12
N ARG A 82 5.53 6.29 -12.07
CA ARG A 82 5.83 7.71 -11.85
C ARG A 82 7.23 7.97 -11.31
N ALA A 83 7.96 6.93 -10.94
CA ALA A 83 9.29 7.01 -10.36
C ALA A 83 10.24 6.00 -11.00
N GLU A 84 11.54 6.26 -10.91
CA GLU A 84 12.57 5.32 -11.33
C GLU A 84 12.68 4.18 -10.31
N ILE A 85 11.98 3.07 -10.57
CA ILE A 85 11.89 1.93 -9.65
C ILE A 85 12.39 0.62 -10.24
N ASP A 86 12.72 0.58 -11.52
CA ASP A 86 13.10 -0.66 -12.23
C ASP A 86 14.29 -1.37 -11.59
N ALA A 87 15.24 -0.60 -11.07
CA ALA A 87 16.40 -1.17 -10.37
C ALA A 87 16.05 -1.72 -8.97
N LEU A 88 14.84 -1.48 -8.46
CA LEU A 88 14.38 -1.89 -7.13
C LEU A 88 13.49 -3.15 -7.18
N ALA A 89 12.91 -3.46 -8.32
CA ALA A 89 12.03 -4.61 -8.50
C ALA A 89 12.81 -5.81 -9.09
N ASN A 90 12.41 -7.02 -8.66
CA ASN A 90 12.95 -8.26 -9.20
C ASN A 90 12.28 -8.65 -10.51
N THR A 91 10.96 -8.44 -10.57
CA THR A 91 10.14 -8.71 -11.76
C THR A 91 9.36 -7.46 -12.13
N ILE A 92 9.37 -7.12 -13.42
CA ILE A 92 8.74 -5.91 -13.94
C ILE A 92 7.78 -6.29 -15.05
N ILE A 93 6.49 -5.92 -14.89
CA ILE A 93 5.44 -6.14 -15.86
C ILE A 93 4.92 -4.77 -16.34
N ARG A 94 5.25 -4.41 -17.58
CA ARG A 94 4.90 -3.13 -18.21
C ARG A 94 3.66 -3.26 -19.09
N SER A 95 2.55 -3.71 -18.48
CA SER A 95 1.23 -3.75 -19.10
C SER A 95 0.19 -3.15 -18.16
N PRO A 96 -0.95 -2.65 -18.68
CA PRO A 96 -2.10 -2.34 -17.85
C PRO A 96 -2.48 -3.56 -17.00
N PHE A 97 -2.92 -3.33 -15.76
CA PHE A 97 -3.23 -4.43 -14.86
C PHE A 97 -4.35 -5.32 -15.39
N GLU A 98 -5.39 -4.71 -15.98
CA GLU A 98 -6.54 -5.39 -16.58
C GLU A 98 -6.18 -6.30 -17.76
N ASP A 99 -5.04 -6.05 -18.41
CA ASP A 99 -4.51 -6.86 -19.51
C ASP A 99 -3.41 -7.84 -19.05
N SER A 100 -3.10 -7.85 -17.77
CA SER A 100 -2.00 -8.65 -17.22
C SER A 100 -2.42 -10.11 -17.03
N ASN A 101 -1.44 -11.00 -17.09
CA ASN A 101 -1.62 -12.38 -16.64
C ASN A 101 -1.60 -12.41 -15.11
N PHE A 102 -2.58 -13.11 -14.51
CA PHE A 102 -2.71 -13.23 -13.05
C PHE A 102 -2.06 -14.50 -12.50
N ASP A 103 -1.12 -15.11 -13.20
CA ASP A 103 -0.43 -16.34 -12.75
C ASP A 103 0.29 -16.13 -11.41
N PHE A 104 0.72 -14.92 -11.11
CA PHE A 104 1.34 -14.57 -9.81
C PHE A 104 0.44 -14.88 -8.61
N LEU A 105 -0.89 -14.93 -8.79
CA LEU A 105 -1.84 -15.27 -7.72
C LEU A 105 -1.61 -16.69 -7.18
N GLU A 106 -1.19 -17.61 -8.06
CA GLU A 106 -0.93 -18.99 -7.68
C GLU A 106 0.32 -19.13 -6.79
N ASP A 107 1.20 -18.15 -6.85
CA ASP A 107 2.44 -18.13 -6.09
C ASP A 107 2.32 -17.42 -4.75
N LEU A 108 1.27 -16.59 -4.55
CA LEU A 108 1.08 -15.90 -3.28
C LEU A 108 0.73 -16.87 -2.15
N GLU A 109 1.41 -16.69 -1.02
CA GLU A 109 1.27 -17.51 0.18
C GLU A 109 0.91 -16.63 1.40
N GLU A 110 0.75 -17.28 2.55
CA GLU A 110 0.50 -16.60 3.81
C GLU A 110 1.59 -15.55 4.11
N ASN A 111 1.18 -14.36 4.52
CA ASN A 111 1.97 -13.17 4.80
C ASN A 111 2.57 -12.47 3.57
N ASP A 112 2.38 -13.01 2.35
CA ASP A 112 2.70 -12.24 1.16
C ASP A 112 1.78 -11.02 1.06
N ILE A 113 2.30 -9.94 0.48
CA ILE A 113 1.60 -8.66 0.42
C ILE A 113 1.25 -8.34 -1.03
N LEU A 114 -0.03 -8.03 -1.27
CA LEU A 114 -0.52 -7.43 -2.50
C LEU A 114 -0.86 -5.96 -2.23
N PHE A 115 -0.06 -5.06 -2.75
CA PHE A 115 -0.25 -3.62 -2.67
C PHE A 115 -1.00 -3.14 -3.92
N VAL A 116 -2.04 -2.34 -3.74
CA VAL A 116 -2.91 -1.88 -4.82
C VAL A 116 -3.02 -0.36 -4.78
N ASP A 117 -2.44 0.30 -5.77
CA ASP A 117 -2.54 1.74 -6.03
C ASP A 117 -2.85 1.93 -7.53
N ASN A 118 -4.09 1.69 -7.89
CA ASN A 118 -4.60 1.63 -9.24
C ASN A 118 -5.25 2.96 -9.69
N SER A 119 -6.17 2.93 -10.66
CA SER A 119 -6.91 4.13 -11.10
C SER A 119 -7.98 4.61 -10.10
N HIS A 120 -8.31 3.81 -9.09
CA HIS A 120 -9.36 4.04 -8.06
C HIS A 120 -10.78 4.19 -8.62
N ARG A 121 -11.00 3.83 -9.88
CA ARG A 121 -12.26 4.03 -10.59
C ARG A 121 -12.89 2.70 -10.99
N VAL A 122 -14.08 2.42 -10.47
CA VAL A 122 -14.84 1.22 -10.81
C VAL A 122 -15.75 1.54 -12.00
N PHE A 123 -15.37 1.05 -13.17
CA PHE A 123 -16.14 1.09 -14.42
C PHE A 123 -15.79 -0.13 -15.29
N PRO A 124 -16.51 -0.37 -16.40
CA PRO A 124 -16.28 -1.57 -17.20
C PRO A 124 -14.80 -1.77 -17.59
N ASN A 125 -14.26 -2.93 -17.23
CA ASN A 125 -12.89 -3.36 -17.51
C ASN A 125 -11.79 -2.39 -17.01
N SER A 126 -12.04 -1.64 -15.94
CA SER A 126 -10.97 -0.89 -15.28
C SER A 126 -10.11 -1.81 -14.41
N ASP A 127 -8.88 -1.41 -14.14
CA ASP A 127 -7.97 -2.05 -13.21
C ASP A 127 -8.62 -2.31 -11.84
N ALA A 128 -9.33 -1.30 -11.29
CA ALA A 128 -10.07 -1.44 -10.04
C ALA A 128 -11.18 -2.49 -10.14
N THR A 129 -11.96 -2.51 -11.24
CA THR A 129 -13.03 -3.51 -11.43
C THR A 129 -12.44 -4.92 -11.53
N VAL A 130 -11.38 -5.09 -12.30
CA VAL A 130 -10.69 -6.37 -12.45
C VAL A 130 -10.09 -6.83 -11.13
N PHE A 131 -9.44 -5.92 -10.38
CA PHE A 131 -8.93 -6.25 -9.05
C PHE A 131 -10.02 -6.81 -8.13
N PHE A 132 -11.15 -6.11 -7.98
CA PHE A 132 -12.21 -6.53 -7.07
C PHE A 132 -12.95 -7.79 -7.52
N LEU A 133 -13.20 -7.95 -8.82
CA LEU A 133 -14.05 -9.06 -9.31
C LEU A 133 -13.25 -10.31 -9.71
N GLU A 134 -12.01 -10.17 -10.13
CA GLU A 134 -11.23 -11.29 -10.67
C GLU A 134 -10.02 -11.66 -9.80
N VAL A 135 -9.42 -10.72 -9.06
CA VAL A 135 -8.22 -10.96 -8.27
C VAL A 135 -8.54 -11.19 -6.81
N LEU A 136 -9.16 -10.21 -6.13
CA LEU A 136 -9.44 -10.25 -4.70
C LEU A 136 -10.19 -11.53 -4.25
N PRO A 137 -11.20 -12.03 -4.99
CA PRO A 137 -11.90 -13.27 -4.62
C PRO A 137 -11.04 -14.54 -4.73
N ARG A 138 -9.98 -14.53 -5.53
CA ARG A 138 -9.09 -15.69 -5.77
C ARG A 138 -7.91 -15.74 -4.82
N LEU A 139 -7.65 -14.69 -4.06
CA LEU A 139 -6.54 -14.66 -3.13
C LEU A 139 -6.66 -15.76 -2.07
N LYS A 140 -5.54 -16.40 -1.79
CA LYS A 140 -5.43 -17.48 -0.81
C LYS A 140 -5.47 -16.96 0.61
N LYS A 141 -5.90 -17.80 1.53
CA LYS A 141 -5.84 -17.54 2.96
C LYS A 141 -4.44 -17.10 3.40
N GLY A 142 -4.40 -16.09 4.23
CA GLY A 142 -3.18 -15.56 4.82
C GLY A 142 -2.52 -14.45 4.00
N VAL A 143 -2.90 -14.26 2.73
CA VAL A 143 -2.43 -13.13 1.93
C VAL A 143 -2.92 -11.82 2.55
N VAL A 144 -2.04 -10.83 2.62
CA VAL A 144 -2.33 -9.49 3.11
C VAL A 144 -2.49 -8.55 1.93
N VAL A 145 -3.57 -7.78 1.93
CA VAL A 145 -3.86 -6.81 0.87
C VAL A 145 -3.84 -5.41 1.46
N GLN A 146 -3.17 -4.50 0.78
CA GLN A 146 -3.23 -3.07 1.04
C GLN A 146 -3.85 -2.39 -0.17
N ILE A 147 -4.89 -1.58 0.06
CA ILE A 147 -5.52 -0.76 -0.98
C ILE A 147 -5.30 0.70 -0.62
N HIS A 148 -4.65 1.43 -1.52
CA HIS A 148 -4.36 2.85 -1.35
C HIS A 148 -5.59 3.71 -1.67
N ASP A 149 -5.59 4.95 -1.20
CA ASP A 149 -6.68 5.93 -1.39
C ASP A 149 -8.07 5.42 -0.94
N VAL A 150 -8.11 4.72 0.21
CA VAL A 150 -9.34 4.27 0.87
C VAL A 150 -9.52 4.96 2.22
N TYR A 151 -10.64 5.64 2.39
CA TYR A 151 -10.96 6.50 3.54
C TYR A 151 -11.95 5.88 4.51
N LEU A 152 -12.39 4.64 4.29
CA LEU A 152 -13.37 3.96 5.15
C LEU A 152 -12.99 4.05 6.64
N PRO A 153 -13.98 4.28 7.52
CA PRO A 153 -15.43 4.34 7.27
C PRO A 153 -15.96 5.71 6.82
N PHE A 154 -15.07 6.66 6.52
CA PHE A 154 -15.46 7.99 6.03
C PHE A 154 -15.70 7.95 4.52
N ASP A 155 -16.40 8.96 4.03
CA ASP A 155 -16.57 9.16 2.60
C ASP A 155 -15.32 9.78 1.95
N TYR A 156 -15.25 9.73 0.61
CA TYR A 156 -14.19 10.40 -0.11
C TYR A 156 -14.23 11.92 0.08
N PRO A 157 -13.09 12.57 0.28
CA PRO A 157 -13.02 14.03 0.22
C PRO A 157 -13.34 14.54 -1.19
N GLN A 158 -13.84 15.77 -1.29
CA GLN A 158 -14.35 16.34 -2.54
C GLN A 158 -13.36 16.23 -3.71
N PHE A 159 -12.07 16.47 -3.48
CA PHE A 159 -11.07 16.40 -4.55
C PHE A 159 -10.90 14.99 -5.15
N MET A 160 -11.23 13.93 -4.41
CA MET A 160 -11.27 12.55 -4.93
C MET A 160 -12.58 12.24 -5.64
N CYS A 161 -13.69 12.80 -5.15
CA CYS A 161 -14.96 12.75 -5.88
C CYS A 161 -14.84 13.42 -7.25
N ASP A 162 -14.13 14.55 -7.34
CA ASP A 162 -13.88 15.27 -8.60
C ASP A 162 -13.02 14.44 -9.60
N ARG A 163 -12.26 13.46 -9.06
CA ARG A 163 -11.51 12.48 -9.87
C ARG A 163 -12.29 11.21 -10.17
N PHE A 164 -13.53 11.11 -9.73
CA PHE A 164 -14.40 9.94 -9.88
C PHE A 164 -13.89 8.68 -9.17
N TYR A 165 -13.18 8.82 -8.05
CA TYR A 165 -12.76 7.69 -7.23
C TYR A 165 -13.98 6.98 -6.67
N SER A 166 -14.01 5.66 -6.72
CA SER A 166 -15.18 4.86 -6.35
C SER A 166 -14.86 3.49 -5.75
N GLU A 167 -13.61 3.07 -5.75
CA GLU A 167 -13.22 1.71 -5.34
C GLU A 167 -13.51 1.40 -3.86
N GLN A 168 -13.46 2.39 -2.96
CA GLN A 168 -13.77 2.14 -1.56
C GLN A 168 -15.20 1.63 -1.33
N TYR A 169 -16.15 2.00 -2.21
CA TYR A 169 -17.51 1.50 -2.11
C TYR A 169 -17.61 0.03 -2.53
N MET A 170 -16.77 -0.40 -3.49
CA MET A 170 -16.64 -1.80 -3.82
C MET A 170 -16.00 -2.58 -2.67
N LEU A 171 -14.93 -2.06 -2.07
CA LEU A 171 -14.33 -2.65 -0.87
C LEU A 171 -15.35 -2.77 0.26
N ALA A 172 -16.13 -1.73 0.53
CA ALA A 172 -17.17 -1.74 1.55
C ALA A 172 -18.22 -2.84 1.29
N ALA A 173 -18.62 -3.04 0.03
CA ALA A 173 -19.53 -4.13 -0.34
C ALA A 173 -18.94 -5.51 -0.06
N PHE A 174 -17.66 -5.73 -0.36
CA PHE A 174 -16.96 -6.99 -0.05
C PHE A 174 -16.87 -7.24 1.47
N LEU A 175 -16.51 -6.23 2.24
CA LEU A 175 -16.43 -6.33 3.71
C LEU A 175 -17.80 -6.64 4.34
N LEU A 176 -18.85 -5.99 3.88
CA LEU A 176 -20.23 -6.22 4.37
C LEU A 176 -20.77 -7.58 3.96
N ALA A 177 -20.46 -8.04 2.75
CA ALA A 177 -20.98 -9.29 2.21
C ALA A 177 -20.26 -10.52 2.80
N ASN A 178 -18.96 -10.42 3.11
CA ASN A 178 -18.17 -11.56 3.56
C ASN A 178 -17.02 -11.15 4.51
N SER A 179 -17.39 -10.63 5.67
CA SER A 179 -16.43 -10.22 6.72
C SER A 179 -15.59 -11.37 7.29
N GLU A 180 -16.03 -12.61 7.10
CA GLU A 180 -15.26 -13.79 7.51
C GLU A 180 -14.08 -14.09 6.59
N LYS A 181 -14.15 -13.67 5.32
CA LYS A 181 -13.06 -13.81 4.36
C LYS A 181 -12.15 -12.59 4.35
N TYR A 182 -12.72 -11.41 4.38
CA TYR A 182 -12.00 -10.15 4.25
C TYR A 182 -11.89 -9.47 5.62
N ALA A 183 -10.88 -9.82 6.40
CA ALA A 183 -10.70 -9.30 7.75
C ALA A 183 -9.94 -7.96 7.74
N PRO A 184 -10.58 -6.85 8.13
CA PRO A 184 -9.86 -5.59 8.28
C PRO A 184 -8.73 -5.70 9.29
N MET A 185 -7.54 -5.21 8.93
CA MET A 185 -6.40 -5.13 9.82
C MET A 185 -6.21 -3.71 10.33
N ILE A 186 -5.94 -2.78 9.42
CA ILE A 186 -5.61 -1.40 9.78
C ILE A 186 -6.19 -0.45 8.72
N PRO A 187 -7.21 0.34 9.03
CA PRO A 187 -7.69 1.44 8.22
C PRO A 187 -6.88 2.71 8.55
N ASN A 188 -5.83 3.00 7.80
CA ASN A 188 -4.87 4.06 8.13
C ASN A 188 -5.50 5.44 8.26
N TYR A 189 -6.46 5.78 7.38
CA TYR A 189 -7.15 7.07 7.48
C TYR A 189 -7.93 7.17 8.79
N TYR A 190 -8.70 6.14 9.14
CA TYR A 190 -9.43 6.12 10.42
C TYR A 190 -8.47 6.22 11.62
N LEU A 191 -7.32 5.54 11.56
CA LEU A 191 -6.31 5.60 12.60
C LEU A 191 -5.76 7.02 12.77
N SER A 192 -5.53 7.75 11.69
CA SER A 192 -5.02 9.12 11.75
C SER A 192 -6.08 10.14 12.22
N GLU A 193 -7.35 9.93 11.87
CA GLU A 193 -8.45 10.86 12.22
C GLU A 193 -9.03 10.62 13.63
N ASN A 194 -8.87 9.42 14.16
CA ASN A 194 -9.37 9.10 15.50
C ASN A 194 -8.42 9.68 16.57
N LYS A 195 -8.94 10.54 17.46
CA LYS A 195 -8.14 11.26 18.48
C LYS A 195 -7.38 10.35 19.45
N GLU A 196 -7.96 9.20 19.80
CA GLU A 196 -7.32 8.28 20.75
C GLU A 196 -6.27 7.44 20.05
N LEU A 197 -6.58 6.92 18.87
CA LEU A 197 -5.68 6.06 18.10
C LEU A 197 -4.48 6.84 17.55
N SER A 198 -4.69 8.08 17.07
CA SER A 198 -3.60 8.92 16.57
C SER A 198 -2.56 9.25 17.63
N GLN A 199 -2.95 9.31 18.92
CA GLN A 199 -2.01 9.50 20.03
C GLN A 199 -1.05 8.31 20.20
N ILE A 200 -1.46 7.10 19.84
CA ILE A 200 -0.62 5.89 19.94
C ILE A 200 0.57 5.98 18.97
N ILE A 201 0.37 6.59 17.81
CA ILE A 201 1.42 6.76 16.79
C ILE A 201 2.19 8.09 16.91
N GLU A 202 1.73 9.04 17.74
CA GLU A 202 2.38 10.33 17.91
C GLU A 202 3.88 10.23 18.30
N PRO A 203 4.34 9.26 19.13
CA PRO A 203 5.76 9.10 19.41
C PRO A 203 6.62 8.81 18.18
N ILE A 204 6.06 8.25 17.10
CA ILE A 204 6.78 8.05 15.83
C ILE A 204 7.07 9.41 15.19
N TRP A 205 6.05 10.27 15.12
CA TRP A 205 6.16 11.59 14.51
C TRP A 205 7.11 12.50 15.28
N ASN A 206 7.07 12.45 16.62
CA ASN A 206 7.96 13.22 17.48
C ASN A 206 9.44 12.79 17.36
N ALA A 207 9.69 11.59 16.91
CA ALA A 207 11.04 11.08 16.69
C ALA A 207 11.62 11.45 15.32
N ILE A 208 10.77 11.73 14.32
CA ILE A 208 11.21 12.12 12.97
C ILE A 208 11.63 13.59 12.96
N PRO A 209 12.84 13.91 12.47
CA PRO A 209 13.37 15.29 12.53
C PRO A 209 12.77 16.24 11.48
N HIS A 210 11.73 15.82 10.78
CA HIS A 210 11.10 16.56 9.68
C HIS A 210 9.62 16.79 9.96
N ALA A 211 9.06 17.84 9.34
CA ALA A 211 7.61 17.98 9.24
C ALA A 211 7.09 16.96 8.23
N VAL A 212 6.21 16.07 8.67
CA VAL A 212 5.66 14.97 7.89
C VAL A 212 4.14 15.09 7.80
N GLU A 213 3.56 14.77 6.65
CA GLU A 213 2.12 14.52 6.52
C GLU A 213 1.75 13.27 7.32
N LYS A 214 1.10 13.46 8.48
CA LYS A 214 0.87 12.39 9.47
C LYS A 214 -0.30 11.47 9.14
N HIS A 215 -1.15 11.87 8.18
CA HIS A 215 -2.32 11.07 7.80
C HIS A 215 -1.93 9.82 6.99
N GLY A 216 -2.89 8.93 6.84
CA GLY A 216 -2.80 7.80 5.92
C GLY A 216 -4.03 7.73 5.02
N GLY A 217 -3.93 7.04 3.91
CA GLY A 217 -4.99 6.79 2.95
C GLY A 217 -5.09 5.31 2.55
N SER A 218 -4.44 4.43 3.28
CA SER A 218 -4.44 3.00 2.97
C SER A 218 -5.38 2.20 3.85
N PHE A 219 -5.95 1.15 3.28
CA PHE A 219 -6.74 0.17 4.02
C PHE A 219 -6.09 -1.21 3.90
N TRP A 220 -5.75 -1.80 5.04
CA TRP A 220 -5.15 -3.11 5.14
C TRP A 220 -6.17 -4.16 5.53
N LEU A 221 -6.16 -5.28 4.84
CA LEU A 221 -6.98 -6.46 5.18
C LEU A 221 -6.19 -7.75 5.00
N LYS A 222 -6.62 -8.81 5.69
CA LYS A 222 -6.09 -10.16 5.54
C LYS A 222 -7.17 -11.08 4.99
N ILE A 223 -6.77 -11.99 4.12
CA ILE A 223 -7.65 -13.05 3.60
C ILE A 223 -7.68 -14.19 4.62
N GLU A 224 -8.87 -14.50 5.17
CA GLU A 224 -9.02 -15.52 6.22
C GLU A 224 -9.61 -16.85 5.75
N LYS A 225 -10.20 -16.88 4.55
CA LYS A 225 -10.79 -18.12 3.96
C LYS A 225 -10.40 -18.29 2.51
#